data_35f6c343faf1b4c1a53b2bad92367da8
#
_entry.id   35f6c343faf1b4c1a53b2bad92367da8
#
_cell.length_a   1.000
_cell.length_b   1.000
_cell.length_c   1.000
_cell.angle_alpha   90.00
_cell.angle_beta   90.00
_cell.angle_gamma   90.00
#
_symmetry.space_group_name_H-M   'P 1'
#
loop_
_entity.id
_entity.type
_entity.pdbx_description
1 polymer ?
#
loop_
_entity_poly.entity_id
_entity_poly.type
_entity_poly.pdbx_seq_one_letter_code
_entity_poly.pdbx_strand_id
1 'polypeptide(L)'
;DLTTYLPKTSETRMGLDIMEKEFTTYGSADVMVANITPDEADQLNDELAGLRGIQMIEYDDTTAHYNNVSALYSITFDYPEDDDQCLETLESVKEYLKDYDIYVSTSLGNTQEETIEREVNVIMVYVAIIIVVVLIFTSQTYAEVPVLLLTFVVGMILNMGTNFLLGTISFVSNSVTNILQLALSLDYAIIFCNHF
;
A
#
# COMPACT_ATOMS: atom_id res chain seq x y z
N ASP A 1 7.90 3.25 0.19
CA ASP A 1 9.08 2.42 0.33
C ASP A 1 9.69 2.60 1.72
N LEU A 2 9.99 1.48 2.41
CA LEU A 2 10.58 1.49 3.74
C LEU A 2 11.98 2.15 3.78
N THR A 3 12.65 2.21 2.65
CA THR A 3 13.98 2.83 2.52
C THR A 3 13.94 4.34 2.72
N THR A 4 12.79 4.99 2.50
CA THR A 4 12.57 6.43 2.72
C THR A 4 12.78 6.83 4.19
N TYR A 5 12.57 5.88 5.12
CA TYR A 5 12.73 6.11 6.56
C TYR A 5 14.14 5.85 7.08
N LEU A 6 15.08 5.45 6.22
CA LEU A 6 16.47 5.29 6.62
C LEU A 6 17.13 6.65 6.90
N PRO A 7 18.00 6.76 7.91
CA PRO A 7 18.79 7.97 8.14
C PRO A 7 19.58 8.35 6.89
N LYS A 8 19.58 9.63 6.52
CA LYS A 8 20.31 10.14 5.34
C LYS A 8 21.82 9.85 5.40
N THR A 9 22.36 9.57 6.58
CA THR A 9 23.76 9.23 6.82
C THR A 9 24.05 7.74 6.75
N SER A 10 23.04 6.88 6.54
CA SER A 10 23.28 5.44 6.40
C SER A 10 23.87 5.13 5.03
N GLU A 11 24.82 4.19 4.98
CA GLU A 11 25.45 3.74 3.73
C GLU A 11 24.41 3.24 2.71
N THR A 12 23.37 2.56 3.20
CA THR A 12 22.27 2.08 2.35
C THR A 12 21.51 3.25 1.71
N ARG A 13 21.16 4.31 2.47
CA ARG A 13 20.47 5.46 1.89
C ARG A 13 21.35 6.23 0.92
N MET A 14 22.64 6.40 1.25
CA MET A 14 23.60 7.02 0.34
C MET A 14 23.77 6.22 -0.96
N GLY A 15 23.80 4.90 -0.85
CA GLY A 15 23.86 4.01 -2.03
C GLY A 15 22.63 4.13 -2.91
N LEU A 16 21.43 4.16 -2.31
CA LEU A 16 20.17 4.36 -3.02
C LEU A 16 20.09 5.73 -3.69
N ASP A 17 20.49 6.80 -3.00
CA ASP A 17 20.51 8.17 -3.56
C ASP A 17 21.46 8.25 -4.78
N ILE A 18 22.58 7.50 -4.77
CA ILE A 18 23.48 7.41 -5.92
C ILE A 18 22.81 6.62 -7.04
N MET A 19 22.17 5.50 -6.74
CA MET A 19 21.47 4.70 -7.74
C MET A 19 20.33 5.49 -8.39
N GLU A 20 19.48 6.15 -7.61
CA GLU A 20 18.38 6.99 -8.10
C GLU A 20 18.89 8.14 -8.98
N LYS A 21 20.07 8.68 -8.69
CA LYS A 21 20.66 9.80 -9.42
C LYS A 21 21.37 9.40 -10.71
N GLU A 22 22.08 8.26 -10.69
CA GLU A 22 22.96 7.83 -11.80
C GLU A 22 22.30 6.79 -12.71
N PHE A 23 21.23 6.12 -12.24
CA PHE A 23 20.50 5.09 -12.99
C PHE A 23 19.01 5.39 -12.98
N THR A 24 18.41 5.37 -14.16
CA THR A 24 16.96 5.43 -14.27
C THR A 24 16.38 4.04 -14.04
N THR A 25 15.59 3.87 -13.00
CA THR A 25 14.80 2.64 -12.79
C THR A 25 13.51 2.78 -13.57
N TYR A 26 13.38 2.01 -14.62
CA TYR A 26 12.16 1.96 -15.43
C TYR A 26 11.06 1.21 -14.68
N GLY A 27 9.82 1.63 -14.88
CA GLY A 27 8.67 0.91 -14.35
C GLY A 27 8.54 -0.46 -14.99
N SER A 28 8.08 -1.46 -14.22
CA SER A 28 7.86 -2.81 -14.71
C SER A 28 6.58 -3.44 -14.17
N ALA A 29 6.05 -4.40 -14.92
CA ALA A 29 4.90 -5.19 -14.51
C ALA A 29 5.01 -6.60 -15.07
N ASP A 30 4.68 -7.59 -14.24
CA ASP A 30 4.48 -8.97 -14.67
C ASP A 30 2.99 -9.20 -14.95
N VAL A 31 2.68 -9.57 -16.17
CA VAL A 31 1.31 -9.82 -16.61
C VAL A 31 1.19 -11.29 -17.00
N MET A 32 0.42 -12.05 -16.23
CA MET A 32 0.09 -13.43 -16.55
C MET A 32 -1.26 -13.48 -17.25
N VAL A 33 -1.31 -14.15 -18.39
CA VAL A 33 -2.55 -14.43 -19.14
C VAL A 33 -2.84 -15.91 -19.05
N ALA A 34 -3.98 -16.27 -18.51
CA ALA A 34 -4.41 -17.66 -18.36
C ALA A 34 -5.26 -18.14 -19.52
N ASN A 35 -5.31 -19.45 -19.73
CA ASN A 35 -6.11 -20.13 -20.76
C ASN A 35 -5.78 -19.68 -22.19
N ILE A 36 -4.51 -19.52 -22.49
CA ILE A 36 -3.98 -19.12 -23.79
C ILE A 36 -3.13 -20.26 -24.40
N THR A 37 -3.21 -20.44 -25.70
CA THR A 37 -2.35 -21.39 -26.43
C THR A 37 -0.97 -20.80 -26.71
N PRO A 38 0.09 -21.61 -26.97
CA PRO A 38 1.42 -21.10 -27.27
C PRO A 38 1.41 -20.13 -28.47
N ASP A 39 0.73 -20.51 -29.57
CA ASP A 39 0.67 -19.68 -30.79
C ASP A 39 -0.04 -18.32 -30.54
N GLU A 40 -1.10 -18.32 -29.72
CA GLU A 40 -1.77 -17.09 -29.30
C GLU A 40 -0.90 -16.26 -28.35
N ALA A 41 -0.11 -16.91 -27.48
CA ALA A 41 0.81 -16.21 -26.58
C ALA A 41 1.95 -15.51 -27.35
N ASP A 42 2.51 -16.15 -28.38
CA ASP A 42 3.51 -15.54 -29.26
C ASP A 42 2.92 -14.35 -30.02
N GLN A 43 1.72 -14.49 -30.58
CA GLN A 43 1.02 -13.40 -31.26
C GLN A 43 0.75 -12.23 -30.30
N LEU A 44 0.29 -12.53 -29.08
CA LEU A 44 -0.01 -11.52 -28.07
C LEU A 44 1.25 -10.77 -27.62
N ASN A 45 2.39 -11.46 -27.55
CA ASN A 45 3.68 -10.82 -27.29
C ASN A 45 4.02 -9.77 -28.34
N ASP A 46 3.87 -10.10 -29.62
CA ASP A 46 4.12 -9.17 -30.73
C ASP A 46 3.17 -7.98 -30.70
N GLU A 47 1.89 -8.22 -30.39
CA GLU A 47 0.88 -7.19 -30.29
C GLU A 47 1.14 -6.24 -29.11
N LEU A 48 1.48 -6.77 -27.94
CA LEU A 48 1.82 -5.99 -26.74
C LEU A 48 3.09 -5.16 -26.96
N ALA A 49 4.12 -5.74 -27.61
CA ALA A 49 5.36 -5.01 -27.93
C ALA A 49 5.13 -3.81 -28.86
N GLY A 50 4.02 -3.81 -29.62
CA GLY A 50 3.60 -2.68 -30.47
C GLY A 50 2.89 -1.56 -29.72
N LEU A 51 2.54 -1.73 -28.46
CA LEU A 51 1.85 -0.72 -27.67
C LEU A 51 2.80 0.43 -27.30
N ARG A 52 2.26 1.65 -27.29
CA ARG A 52 3.04 2.83 -26.94
C ARG A 52 3.39 2.84 -25.45
N GLY A 53 4.65 3.13 -25.15
CA GLY A 53 5.14 3.24 -23.77
C GLY A 53 5.72 1.94 -23.22
N ILE A 54 5.78 0.88 -24.03
CA ILE A 54 6.48 -0.37 -23.70
C ILE A 54 7.88 -0.29 -24.31
N GLN A 55 8.89 -0.45 -23.46
CA GLN A 55 10.29 -0.50 -23.87
C GLN A 55 10.71 -1.91 -24.28
N MET A 56 10.34 -2.90 -23.47
CA MET A 56 10.73 -4.29 -23.67
C MET A 56 9.72 -5.23 -23.02
N ILE A 57 9.53 -6.40 -23.63
CA ILE A 57 8.81 -7.52 -23.05
C ILE A 57 9.75 -8.71 -23.01
N GLU A 58 9.93 -9.29 -21.84
CA GLU A 58 10.60 -10.59 -21.69
C GLU A 58 9.53 -11.68 -21.74
N TYR A 59 9.55 -12.46 -22.79
CA TYR A 59 8.71 -13.62 -23.00
C TYR A 59 9.45 -14.62 -23.88
N ASP A 60 9.40 -15.89 -23.52
CA ASP A 60 9.89 -17.00 -24.33
C ASP A 60 9.01 -18.26 -24.08
N ASP A 61 9.21 -19.29 -24.88
CA ASP A 61 8.50 -20.56 -24.82
C ASP A 61 8.99 -21.52 -23.72
N THR A 62 9.88 -21.04 -22.83
CA THR A 62 10.37 -21.83 -21.70
C THR A 62 9.31 -21.95 -20.60
N THR A 63 9.51 -22.93 -19.71
CA THR A 63 8.61 -23.10 -18.55
C THR A 63 8.64 -21.92 -17.55
N ALA A 64 9.54 -20.95 -17.74
CA ALA A 64 9.58 -19.72 -16.96
C ALA A 64 8.46 -18.77 -17.37
N HIS A 65 8.19 -18.67 -18.69
CA HIS A 65 7.20 -17.73 -19.22
C HIS A 65 5.96 -18.40 -19.77
N TYR A 66 6.01 -19.70 -20.15
CA TYR A 66 4.81 -20.43 -20.56
C TYR A 66 4.68 -21.76 -19.83
N ASN A 67 3.60 -21.91 -19.06
CA ASN A 67 3.33 -23.11 -18.30
C ASN A 67 1.84 -23.34 -18.10
N ASN A 68 1.39 -24.61 -18.27
CA ASN A 68 0.00 -25.02 -18.03
C ASN A 68 -1.06 -24.09 -18.68
N VAL A 69 -0.93 -23.82 -19.97
CA VAL A 69 -1.83 -22.93 -20.74
C VAL A 69 -1.91 -21.50 -20.20
N SER A 70 -0.84 -21.03 -19.59
CA SER A 70 -0.70 -19.65 -19.11
C SER A 70 0.63 -19.07 -19.58
N ALA A 71 0.59 -17.84 -20.06
CA ALA A 71 1.76 -17.07 -20.48
C ALA A 71 2.06 -15.95 -19.47
N LEU A 72 3.33 -15.73 -19.15
CA LEU A 72 3.83 -14.66 -18.30
C LEU A 72 4.67 -13.70 -19.13
N TYR A 73 4.26 -12.46 -19.19
CA TYR A 73 4.96 -11.37 -19.86
C TYR A 73 5.57 -10.45 -18.80
N SER A 74 6.90 -10.33 -18.76
CA SER A 74 7.58 -9.34 -17.93
C SER A 74 7.81 -8.09 -18.76
N ILE A 75 6.99 -7.07 -18.51
CA ILE A 75 6.92 -5.83 -19.27
C ILE A 75 7.77 -4.76 -18.59
N THR A 76 8.69 -4.14 -19.33
CA THR A 76 9.40 -2.93 -18.90
C THR A 76 8.86 -1.74 -19.68
N PHE A 77 8.46 -0.68 -18.96
CA PHE A 77 7.93 0.54 -19.57
C PHE A 77 9.05 1.50 -20.00
N ASP A 78 8.74 2.43 -20.88
CA ASP A 78 9.68 3.45 -21.40
C ASP A 78 9.75 4.69 -20.49
N TYR A 79 9.25 4.60 -19.29
CA TYR A 79 9.15 5.68 -18.31
C TYR A 79 9.75 5.27 -16.97
N PRO A 80 10.28 6.23 -16.17
CA PRO A 80 10.70 5.96 -14.80
C PRO A 80 9.58 5.39 -13.94
N GLU A 81 9.90 4.58 -12.93
CA GLU A 81 8.93 3.90 -12.06
C GLU A 81 7.99 4.86 -11.32
N ASP A 82 8.46 6.07 -11.03
CA ASP A 82 7.72 7.12 -10.33
C ASP A 82 6.92 8.05 -11.27
N ASP A 83 6.95 7.82 -12.59
CA ASP A 83 6.20 8.62 -13.57
C ASP A 83 4.77 8.08 -13.73
N ASP A 84 3.78 8.97 -13.66
CA ASP A 84 2.37 8.65 -13.87
C ASP A 84 2.09 7.98 -15.22
N GLN A 85 2.93 8.21 -16.23
CA GLN A 85 2.83 7.59 -17.54
C GLN A 85 3.03 6.07 -17.50
N CYS A 86 3.76 5.54 -16.50
CA CYS A 86 3.83 4.10 -16.29
C CYS A 86 2.46 3.51 -15.93
N LEU A 87 1.72 4.18 -15.04
CA LEU A 87 0.37 3.75 -14.66
C LEU A 87 -0.62 3.84 -15.82
N GLU A 88 -0.56 4.93 -16.60
CA GLU A 88 -1.41 5.09 -17.79
C GLU A 88 -1.12 4.00 -18.82
N THR A 89 0.16 3.65 -19.01
CA THR A 89 0.55 2.57 -19.93
C THR A 89 0.09 1.22 -19.41
N LEU A 90 0.23 0.94 -18.13
CA LEU A 90 -0.26 -0.29 -17.51
C LEU A 90 -1.79 -0.43 -17.65
N GLU A 91 -2.54 0.65 -17.44
CA GLU A 91 -3.99 0.63 -17.66
C GLU A 91 -4.34 0.40 -19.13
N SER A 92 -3.55 0.93 -20.09
CA SER A 92 -3.71 0.65 -21.50
C SER A 92 -3.47 -0.82 -21.83
N VAL A 93 -2.47 -1.45 -21.20
CA VAL A 93 -2.21 -2.89 -21.34
C VAL A 93 -3.39 -3.71 -20.77
N LYS A 94 -3.91 -3.35 -19.60
CA LYS A 94 -5.07 -4.02 -19.00
C LYS A 94 -6.33 -3.87 -19.87
N GLU A 95 -6.57 -2.69 -20.43
CA GLU A 95 -7.71 -2.47 -21.32
C GLU A 95 -7.57 -3.28 -22.63
N TYR A 96 -6.35 -3.41 -23.15
CA TYR A 96 -6.06 -4.26 -24.31
C TYR A 96 -6.35 -5.73 -24.01
N LEU A 97 -6.02 -6.18 -22.82
CA LEU A 97 -6.17 -7.56 -22.35
C LEU A 97 -7.52 -7.85 -21.66
N LYS A 98 -8.47 -6.94 -21.71
CA LYS A 98 -9.75 -7.06 -20.97
C LYS A 98 -10.57 -8.31 -21.26
N ASP A 99 -10.41 -8.87 -22.46
CA ASP A 99 -11.13 -10.07 -22.90
C ASP A 99 -10.42 -11.37 -22.49
N TYR A 100 -9.24 -11.27 -21.86
CA TYR A 100 -8.46 -12.38 -21.34
C TYR A 100 -8.57 -12.46 -19.80
N ASP A 101 -8.29 -13.63 -19.26
CA ASP A 101 -8.17 -13.82 -17.81
C ASP A 101 -6.75 -13.47 -17.39
N ILE A 102 -6.57 -12.26 -16.82
CA ILE A 102 -5.27 -11.68 -16.52
C ILE A 102 -5.02 -11.52 -15.02
N TYR A 103 -3.76 -11.71 -14.63
CA TYR A 103 -3.24 -11.43 -13.30
C TYR A 103 -2.01 -10.53 -13.44
N VAL A 104 -2.02 -9.41 -12.75
CA VAL A 104 -0.95 -8.40 -12.84
C VAL A 104 -0.25 -8.26 -11.50
N SER A 105 1.08 -8.34 -11.53
CA SER A 105 1.96 -8.05 -10.40
C SER A 105 2.89 -6.91 -10.78
N THR A 106 2.90 -5.83 -9.99
CA THR A 106 3.74 -4.65 -10.26
C THR A 106 4.07 -3.90 -8.99
N SER A 107 5.19 -3.18 -9.00
CA SER A 107 5.54 -2.19 -7.96
C SER A 107 5.00 -0.79 -8.28
N LEU A 108 4.47 -0.59 -9.49
CA LEU A 108 3.96 0.70 -9.94
C LEU A 108 2.77 1.17 -9.09
N GLY A 109 2.75 2.47 -8.86
CA GLY A 109 1.66 3.10 -8.11
C GLY A 109 1.63 2.67 -6.66
N ASN A 110 2.78 2.49 -6.02
CA ASN A 110 3.04 2.01 -4.66
C ASN A 110 1.83 2.08 -3.71
N THR A 111 0.81 1.30 -4.05
CA THR A 111 -0.50 1.30 -3.40
C THR A 111 -0.48 0.57 -2.07
N GLN A 112 0.67 -0.04 -1.68
CA GLN A 112 0.77 -0.73 -0.39
C GLN A 112 0.60 0.25 0.77
N GLU A 113 1.24 1.42 0.71
CA GLU A 113 1.13 2.44 1.75
C GLU A 113 -0.31 3.00 1.81
N GLU A 114 -0.88 3.39 0.67
CA GLU A 114 -2.25 3.88 0.58
C GLU A 114 -3.29 2.80 0.92
N THR A 115 -3.06 1.55 0.52
CA THR A 115 -3.94 0.43 0.84
C THR A 115 -3.92 0.15 2.33
N ILE A 116 -2.74 0.11 2.95
CA ILE A 116 -2.59 -0.08 4.39
C ILE A 116 -3.21 1.09 5.16
N GLU A 117 -2.98 2.34 4.74
CA GLU A 117 -3.61 3.51 5.37
C GLU A 117 -5.14 3.43 5.30
N ARG A 118 -5.71 3.05 4.17
CA ARG A 118 -7.15 2.90 4.01
C ARG A 118 -7.71 1.77 4.86
N GLU A 119 -7.04 0.63 4.91
CA GLU A 119 -7.43 -0.51 5.75
C GLU A 119 -7.35 -0.16 7.23
N VAL A 120 -6.27 0.49 7.67
CA VAL A 120 -6.11 0.97 9.05
C VAL A 120 -7.21 1.96 9.40
N ASN A 121 -7.55 2.90 8.54
CA ASN A 121 -8.62 3.85 8.77
C ASN A 121 -9.99 3.15 8.94
N VAL A 122 -10.28 2.14 8.13
CA VAL A 122 -11.51 1.34 8.26
C VAL A 122 -11.52 0.59 9.59
N ILE A 123 -10.42 -0.06 9.96
CA ILE A 123 -10.27 -0.75 11.25
C ILE A 123 -10.46 0.22 12.41
N MET A 124 -9.86 1.43 12.35
CA MET A 124 -10.00 2.46 13.39
C MET A 124 -11.45 2.89 13.60
N VAL A 125 -12.24 3.00 12.56
CA VAL A 125 -13.68 3.31 12.66
C VAL A 125 -14.42 2.19 13.40
N TYR A 126 -14.18 0.92 13.04
CA TYR A 126 -14.80 -0.21 13.75
C TYR A 126 -14.39 -0.27 15.22
N VAL A 127 -13.11 -0.07 15.52
CA VAL A 127 -12.60 -0.05 16.88
C VAL A 127 -13.24 1.11 17.67
N ALA A 128 -13.37 2.30 17.08
CA ALA A 128 -14.04 3.43 17.74
C ALA A 128 -15.51 3.11 18.06
N ILE A 129 -16.24 2.47 17.16
CA ILE A 129 -17.62 2.04 17.39
C ILE A 129 -17.68 1.05 18.56
N ILE A 130 -16.79 0.04 18.57
CA ILE A 130 -16.73 -0.97 19.64
C ILE A 130 -16.48 -0.30 20.99
N ILE A 131 -15.54 0.66 21.04
CA ILE A 131 -15.23 1.42 22.27
C ILE A 131 -16.46 2.17 22.78
N VAL A 132 -17.16 2.88 21.89
CA VAL A 132 -18.39 3.60 22.28
C VAL A 132 -19.43 2.64 22.84
N VAL A 133 -19.63 1.49 22.21
CA VAL A 133 -20.55 0.45 22.68
C VAL A 133 -20.13 -0.06 24.07
N VAL A 134 -18.85 -0.42 24.24
CA VAL A 134 -18.32 -0.90 25.52
C VAL A 134 -18.50 0.16 26.63
N LEU A 135 -18.18 1.44 26.34
CA LEU A 135 -18.34 2.53 27.29
C LEU A 135 -19.81 2.72 27.70
N ILE A 136 -20.76 2.63 26.77
CA ILE A 136 -22.20 2.74 27.08
C ILE A 136 -22.65 1.62 28.04
N PHE A 137 -22.13 0.40 27.84
CA PHE A 137 -22.48 -0.74 28.70
C PHE A 137 -21.76 -0.73 30.06
N THR A 138 -20.53 -0.19 30.10
CA THR A 138 -19.67 -0.20 31.31
C THR A 138 -19.92 1.03 32.18
N SER A 139 -20.29 2.17 31.58
CA SER A 139 -20.50 3.43 32.30
C SER A 139 -21.79 3.40 33.10
N GLN A 140 -21.72 3.82 34.35
CA GLN A 140 -22.89 3.94 35.24
C GLN A 140 -23.69 5.22 34.99
N THR A 141 -23.06 6.21 34.35
CA THR A 141 -23.66 7.50 34.08
C THR A 141 -23.45 7.91 32.61
N TYR A 142 -24.54 8.18 31.90
CA TYR A 142 -24.46 8.59 30.46
C TYR A 142 -23.62 9.86 30.23
N ALA A 143 -23.43 10.71 31.27
CA ALA A 143 -22.60 11.91 31.16
C ALA A 143 -21.08 11.61 31.14
N GLU A 144 -20.64 10.46 31.62
CA GLU A 144 -19.23 10.06 31.63
C GLU A 144 -18.72 9.72 30.24
N VAL A 145 -19.57 9.08 29.40
CA VAL A 145 -19.19 8.64 28.07
C VAL A 145 -18.67 9.81 27.19
N PRO A 146 -19.37 10.96 27.07
CA PRO A 146 -18.87 12.08 26.29
C PRO A 146 -17.60 12.71 26.85
N VAL A 147 -17.40 12.71 28.17
CA VAL A 147 -16.18 13.24 28.79
C VAL A 147 -14.99 12.35 28.46
N LEU A 148 -15.14 11.03 28.55
CA LEU A 148 -14.10 10.07 28.18
C LEU A 148 -13.76 10.14 26.70
N LEU A 149 -14.78 10.24 25.82
CA LEU A 149 -14.56 10.41 24.38
C LEU A 149 -13.81 11.71 24.09
N LEU A 150 -14.15 12.81 24.75
CA LEU A 150 -13.42 14.07 24.61
C LEU A 150 -11.95 13.92 25.03
N THR A 151 -11.70 13.23 26.13
CA THR A 151 -10.33 12.96 26.60
C THR A 151 -9.54 12.14 25.57
N PHE A 152 -10.16 11.16 24.91
CA PHE A 152 -9.51 10.39 23.83
C PHE A 152 -9.17 11.26 22.63
N VAL A 153 -10.10 12.11 22.20
CA VAL A 153 -9.86 13.03 21.08
C VAL A 153 -8.71 13.99 21.40
N VAL A 154 -8.68 14.56 22.60
CA VAL A 154 -7.57 15.42 23.04
C VAL A 154 -6.25 14.66 23.07
N GLY A 155 -6.24 13.44 23.61
CA GLY A 155 -5.06 12.58 23.61
C GLY A 155 -4.54 12.26 22.21
N MET A 156 -5.45 11.98 21.27
CA MET A 156 -5.10 11.74 19.87
C MET A 156 -4.50 12.98 19.20
N ILE A 157 -5.08 14.16 19.40
CA ILE A 157 -4.57 15.42 18.86
C ILE A 157 -3.17 15.72 19.42
N LEU A 158 -2.95 15.50 20.72
CA LEU A 158 -1.64 15.69 21.34
C LEU A 158 -0.59 14.71 20.78
N ASN A 159 -0.97 13.46 20.56
CA ASN A 159 -0.09 12.47 19.94
C ASN A 159 0.28 12.85 18.50
N MET A 160 -0.69 13.25 17.68
CA MET A 160 -0.42 13.73 16.33
C MET A 160 0.47 14.97 16.33
N GLY A 161 0.27 15.89 17.29
CA GLY A 161 1.10 17.07 17.45
C GLY A 161 2.54 16.75 17.84
N THR A 162 2.77 15.78 18.71
CA THR A 162 4.13 15.32 19.06
C THR A 162 4.81 14.60 17.92
N ASN A 163 4.08 13.81 17.14
CA ASN A 163 4.58 13.16 15.94
C ASN A 163 5.07 14.19 14.91
N PHE A 164 4.34 15.28 14.73
CA PHE A 164 4.75 16.37 13.85
C PHE A 164 6.09 17.02 14.26
N LEU A 165 6.37 17.12 15.56
CA LEU A 165 7.63 17.65 16.08
C LEU A 165 8.83 16.70 15.84
N LEU A 166 8.59 15.41 15.72
CA LEU A 166 9.63 14.39 15.49
C LEU A 166 10.05 14.27 14.02
N GLY A 167 9.32 14.91 13.09
CA GLY A 167 9.59 14.87 11.66
C GLY A 167 8.93 13.69 10.95
N THR A 168 9.65 13.05 10.03
CA THR A 168 9.13 11.89 9.27
C THR A 168 9.03 10.66 10.15
N ILE A 169 7.82 10.17 10.34
CA ILE A 169 7.52 8.93 11.08
C ILE A 169 7.00 7.92 10.06
N SER A 170 7.49 6.66 10.18
CA SER A 170 6.96 5.57 9.36
C SER A 170 5.45 5.44 9.53
N PHE A 171 4.72 5.25 8.42
CA PHE A 171 3.28 5.03 8.45
C PHE A 171 2.90 3.83 9.33
N VAL A 172 3.72 2.78 9.38
CA VAL A 172 3.53 1.62 10.26
C VAL A 172 3.60 2.05 11.73
N SER A 173 4.62 2.84 12.12
CA SER A 173 4.76 3.34 13.48
C SER A 173 3.60 4.25 13.87
N ASN A 174 3.15 5.11 12.96
CA ASN A 174 2.00 6.00 13.20
C ASN A 174 0.71 5.18 13.41
N SER A 175 0.45 4.19 12.58
CA SER A 175 -0.72 3.31 12.68
C SER A 175 -0.72 2.51 13.98
N VAL A 176 0.41 1.88 14.33
CA VAL A 176 0.56 1.12 15.58
C VAL A 176 0.40 2.02 16.80
N THR A 177 0.98 3.21 16.79
CA THR A 177 0.87 4.17 17.90
C THR A 177 -0.57 4.60 18.13
N ASN A 178 -1.33 4.88 17.07
CA ASN A 178 -2.73 5.26 17.17
C ASN A 178 -3.60 4.13 17.77
N ILE A 179 -3.37 2.88 17.35
CA ILE A 179 -4.07 1.71 17.89
C ILE A 179 -3.72 1.49 19.37
N LEU A 180 -2.44 1.55 19.73
CA LEU A 180 -1.99 1.40 21.10
C LEU A 180 -2.53 2.50 22.01
N GLN A 181 -2.53 3.75 21.55
CA GLN A 181 -3.08 4.87 22.30
C GLN A 181 -4.58 4.67 22.57
N LEU A 182 -5.31 4.21 21.59
CA LEU A 182 -6.74 3.94 21.72
C LEU A 182 -6.98 2.81 22.75
N ALA A 183 -6.22 1.72 22.69
CA ALA A 183 -6.31 0.61 23.63
C ALA A 183 -5.97 1.03 25.07
N LEU A 184 -4.85 1.73 25.26
CA LEU A 184 -4.44 2.22 26.60
C LEU A 184 -5.45 3.22 27.18
N SER A 185 -5.97 4.11 26.35
CA SER A 185 -6.99 5.07 26.78
C SER A 185 -8.27 4.38 27.24
N LEU A 186 -8.66 3.29 26.56
CA LEU A 186 -9.81 2.49 26.96
C LEU A 186 -9.60 1.82 28.33
N ASP A 187 -8.42 1.21 28.54
CA ASP A 187 -8.10 0.56 29.80
C ASP A 187 -8.16 1.55 30.97
N TYR A 188 -7.56 2.73 30.81
CA TYR A 188 -7.64 3.78 31.84
C TYR A 188 -9.07 4.28 32.06
N ALA A 189 -9.85 4.41 31.00
CA ALA A 189 -11.25 4.82 31.11
C ALA A 189 -12.07 3.81 31.91
N ILE A 190 -11.93 2.51 31.64
CA ILE A 190 -12.64 1.44 32.34
C ILE A 190 -12.24 1.41 33.82
N ILE A 191 -10.94 1.52 34.15
CA ILE A 191 -10.45 1.57 35.52
C ILE A 191 -11.03 2.78 36.25
N PHE A 192 -11.04 3.94 35.59
CA PHE A 192 -11.56 5.17 36.19
C PHE A 192 -13.07 5.09 36.46
N CYS A 193 -13.86 4.61 35.51
CA CYS A 193 -15.30 4.41 35.67
C CYS A 193 -15.65 3.35 36.76
N ASN A 194 -14.79 2.38 37.00
CA ASN A 194 -15.08 1.30 37.96
C ASN A 194 -14.63 1.66 39.37
N HIS A 195 -13.85 2.73 39.53
CA HIS A 195 -13.33 3.15 40.88
C HIS A 195 -14.19 4.24 41.52
N PHE A 196 -15.05 4.91 40.79
CA PHE A 196 -15.98 5.93 41.26
C PHE A 196 -17.42 5.48 41.10
#